data_0d9e37599002b11a1cff80c4f2bc8da4
#
_entry.id   0d9e37599002b11a1cff80c4f2bc8da4
#
_cell.length_a   1.000
_cell.length_b   1.000
_cell.length_c   1.000
_cell.angle_alpha   90.00
_cell.angle_beta   90.00
_cell.angle_gamma   90.00
#
_symmetry.space_group_name_H-M   'P 1'
#
loop_
_entity.id
_entity.type
_entity.pdbx_description
1 polymer ?
#
loop_
_entity_poly.entity_id
_entity_poly.type
_entity_poly.pdbx_seq_one_letter_code
_entity_poly.pdbx_strand_id
1 'polypeptide(L)'
;MDNPLGNFANIDVEAFLRDSEKRVADFAATQKEVEAAVGRATAADGHIAVECTAQGGVSRLAIDPRAKRMSVDEMSEAILAAIRDADADLQRQLSTIMTGSFGGLDPAMGDPDIARAKVAEAQQAFDRMMGDAMGELDRMRKKLGY
;
A
#
# COMPACT_ATOMS: atom_id res chain seq x y z
N MET A 1 -43.20 -18.82 11.58
CA MET A 1 -42.10 -19.48 10.89
C MET A 1 -41.00 -18.47 10.68
N ASP A 2 -39.93 -18.62 11.41
CA ASP A 2 -38.80 -17.71 11.24
C ASP A 2 -38.21 -17.92 9.86
N ASN A 3 -38.17 -16.85 9.10
CA ASN A 3 -37.48 -16.85 7.81
C ASN A 3 -36.00 -16.62 8.08
N PRO A 4 -35.14 -17.68 8.03
CA PRO A 4 -33.71 -17.50 8.33
C PRO A 4 -33.04 -16.52 7.38
N LEU A 5 -33.55 -16.39 6.17
CA LEU A 5 -33.03 -15.46 5.18
C LEU A 5 -33.39 -14.01 5.52
N GLY A 6 -34.57 -13.77 6.12
CA GLY A 6 -35.01 -12.45 6.54
C GLY A 6 -34.21 -11.91 7.71
N ASN A 7 -34.00 -12.73 8.74
CA ASN A 7 -33.19 -12.36 9.91
C ASN A 7 -31.72 -12.23 9.53
N PHE A 8 -31.23 -13.08 8.71
CA PHE A 8 -29.85 -13.07 8.23
C PHE A 8 -29.58 -11.81 7.39
N ALA A 9 -30.50 -11.44 6.52
CA ALA A 9 -30.39 -10.24 5.70
C ALA A 9 -30.39 -8.96 6.52
N ASN A 10 -31.22 -8.87 7.58
CA ASN A 10 -31.28 -7.70 8.43
C ASN A 10 -30.00 -7.49 9.26
N ILE A 11 -29.48 -8.59 9.83
CA ILE A 11 -28.24 -8.53 10.63
C ILE A 11 -27.05 -8.22 9.74
N ASP A 12 -26.95 -8.86 8.58
CA ASP A 12 -25.84 -8.67 7.66
C ASP A 12 -25.82 -7.29 7.02
N VAL A 13 -26.98 -6.74 6.68
CA VAL A 13 -27.07 -5.43 6.06
C VAL A 13 -26.59 -4.34 7.02
N GLU A 14 -26.99 -4.38 8.29
CA GLU A 14 -26.54 -3.40 9.28
C GLU A 14 -25.05 -3.52 9.54
N ALA A 15 -24.54 -4.74 9.72
CA ALA A 15 -23.11 -4.97 9.91
C ALA A 15 -22.31 -4.55 8.67
N PHE A 16 -22.82 -4.87 7.50
CA PHE A 16 -22.19 -4.48 6.22
C PHE A 16 -22.13 -2.96 6.06
N LEU A 17 -23.21 -2.26 6.38
CA LEU A 17 -23.24 -0.80 6.31
C LEU A 17 -22.25 -0.15 7.28
N ARG A 18 -22.17 -0.64 8.52
CA ARG A 18 -21.20 -0.15 9.49
C ARG A 18 -19.77 -0.39 9.04
N ASP A 19 -19.48 -1.59 8.53
CA ASP A 19 -18.16 -1.93 8.02
C ASP A 19 -17.81 -1.07 6.82
N SER A 20 -18.78 -0.85 5.92
CA SER A 20 -18.56 -0.02 4.73
C SER A 20 -18.30 1.44 5.11
N GLU A 21 -19.04 2.00 6.05
CA GLU A 21 -18.82 3.35 6.54
C GLU A 21 -17.45 3.50 7.18
N LYS A 22 -17.05 2.52 7.99
CA LYS A 22 -15.73 2.50 8.61
C LYS A 22 -14.62 2.43 7.58
N ARG A 23 -14.77 1.56 6.57
CA ARG A 23 -13.78 1.43 5.49
C ARG A 23 -13.64 2.72 4.69
N VAL A 24 -14.75 3.38 4.39
CA VAL A 24 -14.74 4.66 3.69
C VAL A 24 -14.04 5.73 4.54
N ALA A 25 -14.35 5.79 5.83
CA ALA A 25 -13.69 6.72 6.74
C ALA A 25 -12.20 6.45 6.88
N ASP A 26 -11.81 5.18 7.01
CA ASP A 26 -10.41 4.77 7.10
C ASP A 26 -9.65 5.07 5.81
N PHE A 27 -10.28 4.85 4.66
CA PHE A 27 -9.71 5.17 3.36
C PHE A 27 -9.49 6.68 3.21
N ALA A 28 -10.47 7.49 3.60
CA ALA A 28 -10.36 8.95 3.54
C ALA A 28 -9.24 9.46 4.46
N ALA A 29 -9.12 8.90 5.67
CA ALA A 29 -8.05 9.24 6.60
C ALA A 29 -6.69 8.87 6.04
N THR A 30 -6.56 7.68 5.47
CA THR A 30 -5.33 7.22 4.82
C THR A 30 -4.94 8.12 3.66
N GLN A 31 -5.90 8.51 2.85
CA GLN A 31 -5.64 9.39 1.72
C GLN A 31 -5.11 10.74 2.15
N LYS A 32 -5.65 11.30 3.24
CA LYS A 32 -5.14 12.53 3.84
C LYS A 32 -3.71 12.39 4.34
N GLU A 33 -3.39 11.26 4.97
CA GLU A 33 -2.03 10.99 5.43
C GLU A 33 -1.05 10.89 4.27
N VAL A 34 -1.45 10.22 3.19
CA VAL A 34 -0.64 10.11 1.96
C VAL A 34 -0.41 11.49 1.35
N GLU A 35 -1.44 12.32 1.29
CA GLU A 35 -1.33 13.69 0.75
C GLU A 35 -0.45 14.58 1.61
N ALA A 36 -0.46 14.38 2.92
CA ALA A 36 0.33 15.15 3.87
C ALA A 36 1.77 14.66 4.01
N ALA A 37 2.08 13.47 3.50
CA ALA A 37 3.42 12.90 3.62
C ALA A 37 4.43 13.71 2.79
N VAL A 38 5.54 14.05 3.42
CA VAL A 38 6.63 14.80 2.80
C VAL A 38 7.93 14.05 3.05
N GLY A 39 8.55 13.59 1.97
CA GLY A 39 9.89 13.04 2.02
C GLY A 39 10.91 14.16 2.05
N ARG A 40 11.86 14.07 2.97
CA ARG A 40 12.90 15.09 3.15
C ARG A 40 14.27 14.48 3.14
N ALA A 41 15.20 15.19 2.54
CA ALA A 41 16.60 14.81 2.57
C ALA A 41 17.49 16.04 2.44
N THR A 42 18.72 15.87 2.87
CA THR A 42 19.75 16.90 2.72
C THR A 42 20.99 16.30 2.08
N ALA A 43 21.78 17.13 1.44
CA ALA A 43 23.07 16.76 0.87
C ALA A 43 24.05 17.91 1.06
N ALA A 44 25.33 17.66 0.75
CA ALA A 44 26.40 18.66 0.85
C ALA A 44 26.46 19.30 2.24
N ASP A 45 26.54 18.47 3.29
CA ASP A 45 26.61 18.90 4.70
C ASP A 45 25.43 19.77 5.13
N GLY A 46 24.24 19.50 4.55
CA GLY A 46 23.02 20.21 4.88
C GLY A 46 22.81 21.50 4.08
N HIS A 47 23.71 21.82 3.14
CA HIS A 47 23.57 23.00 2.31
C HIS A 47 22.51 22.89 1.23
N ILE A 48 22.11 21.66 0.90
CA ILE A 48 21.05 21.38 -0.07
C ILE A 48 19.97 20.58 0.65
N ALA A 49 18.74 21.06 0.58
CA ALA A 49 17.58 20.39 1.16
C ALA A 49 16.52 20.17 0.09
N VAL A 50 15.93 18.98 0.07
CA VAL A 50 14.89 18.61 -0.89
C VAL A 50 13.68 18.06 -0.14
N GLU A 51 12.51 18.47 -0.57
CA GLU A 51 11.24 17.90 -0.12
C GLU A 51 10.48 17.34 -1.32
N CYS A 52 9.93 16.15 -1.15
CA CYS A 52 9.11 15.45 -2.16
C CYS A 52 7.73 15.14 -1.61
N THR A 53 6.72 15.23 -2.46
CA THR A 53 5.35 14.83 -2.13
C THR A 53 4.88 13.75 -3.10
N ALA A 54 3.91 12.94 -2.65
CA ALA A 54 3.38 11.83 -3.46
C ALA A 54 2.76 12.32 -4.77
N GLN A 55 2.15 13.50 -4.77
CA GLN A 55 1.42 14.02 -5.91
C GLN A 55 2.28 14.90 -6.82
N GLY A 56 3.21 15.63 -6.25
CA GLY A 56 3.95 16.66 -6.99
C GLY A 56 5.42 16.35 -7.26
N GLY A 57 5.94 15.21 -6.78
CA GLY A 57 7.35 14.94 -6.86
C GLY A 57 8.15 15.93 -6.01
N VAL A 58 9.21 16.49 -6.54
CA VAL A 58 9.99 17.52 -5.82
C VAL A 58 9.14 18.77 -5.63
N SER A 59 8.79 19.05 -4.38
CA SER A 59 7.95 20.22 -4.03
C SER A 59 8.78 21.40 -3.55
N ARG A 60 9.98 21.14 -3.06
CA ARG A 60 10.87 22.19 -2.57
C ARG A 60 12.33 21.79 -2.76
N LEU A 61 13.10 22.75 -3.22
CA LEU A 61 14.56 22.66 -3.30
C LEU A 61 15.12 23.93 -2.66
N ALA A 62 15.87 23.77 -1.58
CA ALA A 62 16.54 24.88 -0.91
C ALA A 62 18.05 24.70 -1.01
N ILE A 63 18.73 25.70 -1.48
CA ILE A 63 20.18 25.70 -1.61
C ILE A 63 20.73 26.82 -0.73
N ASP A 64 21.54 26.46 0.27
CA ASP A 64 22.23 27.43 1.11
C ASP A 64 23.27 28.18 0.28
N PRO A 65 23.46 29.50 0.47
CA PRO A 65 24.51 30.26 -0.23
C PRO A 65 25.90 29.69 -0.10
N ARG A 66 26.19 28.93 0.95
CA ARG A 66 27.47 28.23 1.13
C ARG A 66 27.75 27.20 0.05
N ALA A 67 26.73 26.70 -0.58
CA ALA A 67 26.86 25.76 -1.69
C ALA A 67 27.46 26.40 -2.94
N LYS A 68 27.52 27.71 -3.03
CA LYS A 68 28.17 28.43 -4.13
C LYS A 68 29.65 28.08 -4.30
N ARG A 69 30.27 27.54 -3.26
CA ARG A 69 31.69 27.12 -3.31
C ARG A 69 31.84 25.79 -4.08
N MET A 70 30.77 25.05 -4.26
CA MET A 70 30.77 23.82 -5.02
C MET A 70 30.83 24.11 -6.52
N SER A 71 31.45 23.21 -7.27
CA SER A 71 31.35 23.27 -8.72
C SER A 71 29.90 22.92 -9.15
N VAL A 72 29.54 23.33 -10.35
CA VAL A 72 28.22 23.03 -10.90
C VAL A 72 27.99 21.53 -10.96
N ASP A 73 29.01 20.76 -11.33
CA ASP A 73 28.93 19.30 -11.40
C ASP A 73 28.70 18.68 -10.02
N GLU A 74 29.46 19.13 -9.02
CA GLU A 74 29.28 18.66 -7.64
C GLU A 74 27.89 19.00 -7.10
N MET A 75 27.42 20.21 -7.38
CA MET A 75 26.10 20.66 -6.97
C MET A 75 25.00 19.81 -7.63
N SER A 76 25.14 19.54 -8.91
CA SER A 76 24.17 18.69 -9.65
C SER A 76 24.11 17.30 -9.08
N GLU A 77 25.24 16.69 -8.78
CA GLU A 77 25.29 15.35 -8.17
C GLU A 77 24.67 15.36 -6.76
N ALA A 78 24.97 16.40 -5.97
CA ALA A 78 24.41 16.52 -4.63
C ALA A 78 22.89 16.71 -4.66
N ILE A 79 22.36 17.48 -5.59
CA ILE A 79 20.93 17.68 -5.79
C ILE A 79 20.26 16.36 -6.17
N LEU A 80 20.83 15.62 -7.11
CA LEU A 80 20.29 14.33 -7.52
C LEU A 80 20.29 13.32 -6.36
N ALA A 81 21.36 13.28 -5.58
CA ALA A 81 21.44 12.43 -4.39
C ALA A 81 20.36 12.80 -3.37
N ALA A 82 20.17 14.09 -3.11
CA ALA A 82 19.13 14.57 -2.20
C ALA A 82 17.74 14.24 -2.68
N ILE A 83 17.47 14.34 -3.98
CA ILE A 83 16.19 13.98 -4.58
C ILE A 83 15.92 12.47 -4.39
N ARG A 84 16.90 11.63 -4.66
CA ARG A 84 16.78 10.17 -4.46
C ARG A 84 16.51 9.82 -3.00
N ASP A 85 17.22 10.45 -2.10
CA ASP A 85 17.07 10.21 -0.66
C ASP A 85 15.72 10.72 -0.14
N ALA A 86 15.26 11.87 -0.62
CA ALA A 86 13.95 12.41 -0.27
C ALA A 86 12.83 11.51 -0.80
N ASP A 87 12.97 11.01 -2.02
CA ASP A 87 12.00 10.07 -2.60
C ASP A 87 11.98 8.76 -1.81
N ALA A 88 13.13 8.23 -1.43
CA ALA A 88 13.23 7.03 -0.60
C ALA A 88 12.58 7.25 0.76
N ASP A 89 12.77 8.40 1.37
CA ASP A 89 12.11 8.77 2.63
C ASP A 89 10.59 8.80 2.47
N LEU A 90 10.11 9.41 1.40
CA LEU A 90 8.68 9.45 1.08
C LEU A 90 8.11 8.04 0.90
N GLN A 91 8.81 7.18 0.16
CA GLN A 91 8.38 5.80 -0.06
C GLN A 91 8.30 5.02 1.26
N ARG A 92 9.24 5.22 2.17
CA ARG A 92 9.19 4.61 3.50
C ARG A 92 7.97 5.09 4.29
N GLN A 93 7.68 6.38 4.25
CA GLN A 93 6.51 6.95 4.93
C GLN A 93 5.21 6.40 4.34
N LEU A 94 5.10 6.34 3.03
CA LEU A 94 3.92 5.79 2.34
C LEU A 94 3.72 4.31 2.68
N SER A 95 4.79 3.55 2.72
CA SER A 95 4.75 2.14 3.10
C SER A 95 4.25 1.97 4.54
N THR A 96 4.72 2.80 5.45
CA THR A 96 4.28 2.80 6.85
C THR A 96 2.79 3.16 6.97
N ILE A 97 2.34 4.15 6.25
CA ILE A 97 0.94 4.57 6.22
C ILE A 97 0.05 3.43 5.70
N MET A 98 0.44 2.82 4.60
CA MET A 98 -0.31 1.72 4.00
C MET A 98 -0.38 0.51 4.93
N THR A 99 0.73 0.17 5.57
CA THR A 99 0.78 -0.92 6.56
C THR A 99 -0.11 -0.62 7.76
N GLY A 100 -0.12 0.63 8.22
CA GLY A 100 -0.97 1.06 9.32
C GLY A 100 -2.45 1.07 8.97
N SER A 101 -2.80 1.44 7.74
CA SER A 101 -4.20 1.51 7.27
C SER A 101 -4.84 0.15 7.10
N PHE A 102 -4.05 -0.82 6.65
CA PHE A 102 -4.46 -2.20 6.62
C PHE A 102 -4.18 -2.86 7.98
N GLY A 103 -4.27 -2.04 9.05
CA GLY A 103 -4.00 -2.41 10.43
C GLY A 103 -4.73 -3.67 10.85
N GLY A 104 -4.02 -4.58 11.42
CA GLY A 104 -4.45 -5.93 11.62
C GLY A 104 -3.85 -6.87 10.59
N LEU A 105 -3.19 -6.35 9.58
CA LEU A 105 -2.28 -7.16 8.80
C LEU A 105 -1.07 -7.47 9.67
N ASP A 106 -0.75 -8.73 9.68
CA ASP A 106 0.34 -9.32 10.42
C ASP A 106 1.61 -8.47 10.26
N PRO A 107 2.30 -8.08 11.35
CA PRO A 107 3.60 -7.40 11.25
C PRO A 107 4.62 -8.16 10.39
N ALA A 108 4.41 -9.45 10.21
CA ALA A 108 5.18 -10.30 9.33
C ALA A 108 5.07 -9.91 7.85
N MET A 109 4.09 -9.10 7.45
CA MET A 109 3.98 -8.61 6.07
C MET A 109 5.07 -7.61 5.69
N GLY A 110 5.82 -7.10 6.66
CA GLY A 110 7.01 -6.32 6.40
C GLY A 110 8.22 -7.16 6.00
N ASP A 111 8.16 -8.47 6.19
CA ASP A 111 9.21 -9.40 5.79
C ASP A 111 8.89 -9.97 4.41
N PRO A 112 9.76 -9.75 3.39
CA PRO A 112 9.51 -10.25 2.04
C PRO A 112 9.36 -11.76 1.97
N ASP A 113 10.07 -12.51 2.81
CA ASP A 113 10.02 -13.97 2.80
C ASP A 113 8.67 -14.48 3.31
N ILE A 114 8.15 -13.85 4.37
CA ILE A 114 6.85 -14.19 4.94
C ILE A 114 5.72 -13.78 3.98
N ALA A 115 5.85 -12.63 3.35
CA ALA A 115 4.88 -12.17 2.33
C ALA A 115 4.82 -13.14 1.15
N ARG A 116 5.96 -13.64 0.69
CA ARG A 116 6.02 -14.64 -0.38
C ARG A 116 5.38 -15.96 0.04
N ALA A 117 5.63 -16.39 1.27
CA ALA A 117 5.04 -17.60 1.82
C ALA A 117 3.50 -17.50 1.87
N LYS A 118 2.98 -16.36 2.30
CA LYS A 118 1.53 -16.12 2.35
C LYS A 118 0.89 -16.07 0.97
N VAL A 119 1.56 -15.46 0.00
CA VAL A 119 1.10 -15.46 -1.40
C VAL A 119 1.08 -16.87 -1.96
N ALA A 120 2.12 -17.67 -1.67
CA ALA A 120 2.17 -19.07 -2.11
C ALA A 120 1.04 -19.91 -1.49
N GLU A 121 0.75 -19.71 -0.21
CA GLU A 121 -0.38 -20.37 0.46
C GLU A 121 -1.73 -19.99 -0.17
N ALA A 122 -1.94 -18.71 -0.44
CA ALA A 122 -3.14 -18.21 -1.07
C ALA A 122 -3.30 -18.79 -2.47
N GLN A 123 -2.22 -18.90 -3.22
CA GLN A 123 -2.21 -19.47 -4.56
C GLN A 123 -2.52 -20.97 -4.55
N GLN A 124 -1.96 -21.72 -3.59
CA GLN A 124 -2.28 -23.13 -3.41
C GLN A 124 -3.74 -23.35 -3.04
N ALA A 125 -4.29 -22.53 -2.15
CA ALA A 125 -5.69 -22.58 -1.78
C ALA A 125 -6.60 -22.30 -2.98
N PHE A 126 -6.23 -21.33 -3.79
CA PHE A 126 -6.95 -21.01 -5.03
C PHE A 126 -6.90 -22.17 -6.03
N ASP A 127 -5.73 -22.77 -6.23
CA ASP A 127 -5.56 -23.91 -7.14
C ASP A 127 -6.39 -25.12 -6.70
N ARG A 128 -6.44 -25.39 -5.39
CA ARG A 128 -7.29 -26.46 -4.85
C ARG A 128 -8.76 -26.19 -5.10
N MET A 129 -9.18 -24.93 -4.86
CA MET A 129 -10.57 -24.53 -5.06
C MET A 129 -10.99 -24.69 -6.52
N MET A 130 -10.12 -24.27 -7.44
CA MET A 130 -10.34 -24.43 -8.87
C MET A 130 -10.33 -25.90 -9.31
N GLY A 131 -9.42 -26.69 -8.75
CA GLY A 131 -9.38 -28.14 -9.02
C GLY A 131 -10.64 -28.85 -8.57
N ASP A 132 -11.15 -28.52 -7.39
CA ASP A 132 -12.39 -29.10 -6.87
C ASP A 132 -13.61 -28.69 -7.72
N ALA A 133 -13.67 -27.43 -8.14
CA ALA A 133 -14.72 -26.92 -9.01
C ALA A 133 -14.71 -27.60 -10.37
N MET A 134 -13.54 -27.83 -10.94
CA MET A 134 -13.37 -28.55 -12.19
C MET A 134 -13.78 -30.03 -12.08
N GLY A 135 -13.43 -30.63 -10.95
CA GLY A 135 -13.84 -32.02 -10.66
C GLY A 135 -15.35 -32.17 -10.55
N GLU A 136 -16.04 -31.24 -9.92
CA GLU A 136 -17.49 -31.23 -9.83
C GLU A 136 -18.15 -31.04 -11.20
N LEU A 137 -17.62 -30.18 -12.02
CA LEU A 137 -18.10 -29.97 -13.39
C LEU A 137 -17.96 -31.25 -14.23
N ASP A 138 -16.86 -31.94 -14.10
CA ASP A 138 -16.64 -33.20 -14.78
C ASP A 138 -17.65 -34.29 -14.34
N ARG A 139 -17.92 -34.34 -13.04
CA ARG A 139 -18.95 -35.28 -12.51
C ARG A 139 -20.33 -34.96 -13.03
N MET A 140 -20.66 -33.66 -13.12
CA MET A 140 -21.94 -33.23 -13.69
C MET A 140 -22.05 -33.60 -15.16
N ARG A 141 -20.98 -33.45 -15.94
CA ARG A 141 -20.93 -33.85 -17.33
C ARG A 141 -21.22 -35.34 -17.49
N LYS A 142 -20.57 -36.16 -16.69
CA LYS A 142 -20.77 -37.60 -16.72
C LYS A 142 -22.20 -38.00 -16.35
N LYS A 143 -22.81 -37.31 -15.38
CA LYS A 143 -24.18 -37.52 -14.98
C LYS A 143 -25.18 -37.15 -16.08
N LEU A 144 -24.85 -36.10 -16.85
CA LEU A 144 -25.71 -35.64 -17.95
C LEU A 144 -25.47 -36.37 -19.26
N GLY A 145 -24.51 -37.30 -19.33
CA GLY A 145 -24.24 -38.10 -20.51
C GLY A 145 -23.49 -37.38 -21.63
N TYR A 146 -22.78 -36.30 -21.27
CA TYR A 146 -21.96 -35.60 -22.25
C TYR A 146 -20.55 -36.10 -22.34
#